data_cfd5b907b78cccdf2358d69404f99866
#
_entry.id   cfd5b907b78cccdf2358d69404f99866
#
_cell.length_a   1.000
_cell.length_b   1.000
_cell.length_c   1.000
_cell.angle_alpha   90.00
_cell.angle_beta   90.00
_cell.angle_gamma   90.00
#
_symmetry.space_group_name_H-M   'P 1'
#
loop_
_entity.id
_entity.type
_entity.pdbx_description
1 polymer ?
#
loop_
_entity_poly.entity_id
_entity_poly.type
_entity_poly.pdbx_seq_one_letter_code
_entity_poly.pdbx_strand_id
1 'polypeptide(L)'
;MKIKKVYADALTTLAKGTDAGIYRLNPKRVEIVSCEQDVKRVLAECEKTGKSVTFKAGGTSLSGQTITDSVLMEISPDYGKVKISGDGSLAKFPCGITGEEANRWLRPYGRKLGPSPASIKSARIGGIVANNSSGSSYGIIHNSYNTIRDMEIIFADGAFLDTSSLASRRDFMQTHIGLLEKLMNFRLEILLNPDMEDRILSKYELKNTCGYGMNSFLDYTDPYDILMHLMVGSEGTLGFISSVTFETVPDESLKASALIYFPSLIEACRAIDPLRQCKVSAAELMDRNALHAVEDEPG
;
A
#
# COMPACT_ATOMS: atom_id res chain seq x y z
N MET A 1 -7.67 -4.97 29.60
CA MET A 1 -6.43 -4.21 29.34
C MET A 1 -5.51 -5.11 28.51
N LYS A 2 -5.30 -4.81 27.21
CA LYS A 2 -4.38 -5.61 26.37
C LYS A 2 -2.96 -5.34 26.88
N ILE A 3 -2.16 -6.41 27.05
CA ILE A 3 -0.79 -6.30 27.49
C ILE A 3 -0.01 -5.51 26.44
N LYS A 4 0.61 -4.41 26.85
CA LYS A 4 1.52 -3.60 26.02
C LYS A 4 2.69 -4.49 25.60
N LYS A 5 2.85 -4.78 24.31
CA LYS A 5 3.95 -5.57 23.78
C LYS A 5 5.07 -4.63 23.34
N VAL A 6 6.00 -4.37 24.22
CA VAL A 6 7.19 -3.52 23.99
C VAL A 6 8.43 -4.35 24.25
N TYR A 7 9.34 -4.37 23.30
CA TYR A 7 10.56 -5.13 23.35
C TYR A 7 11.76 -4.22 23.10
N ALA A 8 12.78 -4.34 23.93
CA ALA A 8 14.06 -3.66 23.79
C ALA A 8 15.25 -4.59 24.07
N ASP A 9 14.96 -5.89 24.21
CA ASP A 9 16.00 -6.91 24.36
C ASP A 9 16.74 -7.18 23.05
N ALA A 10 18.01 -7.56 23.17
CA ALA A 10 18.90 -7.74 22.02
C ALA A 10 18.41 -8.81 21.02
N LEU A 11 17.78 -9.88 21.50
CA LEU A 11 17.32 -10.97 20.64
C LEU A 11 16.13 -10.52 19.78
N THR A 12 15.12 -9.88 20.39
CA THR A 12 13.94 -9.41 19.68
C THR A 12 14.30 -8.30 18.69
N THR A 13 15.12 -7.31 19.09
CA THR A 13 15.52 -6.21 18.20
C THR A 13 16.36 -6.73 17.03
N LEU A 14 17.26 -7.70 17.26
CA LEU A 14 18.00 -8.37 16.20
C LEU A 14 17.08 -9.10 15.22
N ALA A 15 16.12 -9.90 15.73
CA ALA A 15 15.19 -10.67 14.91
C ALA A 15 14.24 -9.78 14.08
N LYS A 16 13.93 -8.57 14.55
CA LYS A 16 13.05 -7.63 13.86
C LYS A 16 13.78 -6.63 12.96
N GLY A 17 15.10 -6.64 12.95
CA GLY A 17 15.96 -5.71 12.20
C GLY A 17 16.10 -6.01 10.70
N THR A 18 15.30 -6.92 10.13
CA THR A 18 15.31 -7.30 8.72
C THR A 18 13.92 -7.17 8.10
N ASP A 19 13.85 -7.02 6.78
CA ASP A 19 12.68 -7.24 5.95
C ASP A 19 12.97 -8.37 4.93
N ALA A 20 12.29 -8.39 3.79
CA ALA A 20 12.57 -9.36 2.72
C ALA A 20 13.76 -8.96 1.84
N GLY A 21 14.36 -7.79 2.07
CA GLY A 21 15.56 -7.30 1.39
C GLY A 21 16.85 -7.81 2.03
N ILE A 22 17.97 -7.36 1.47
CA ILE A 22 19.32 -7.73 1.94
C ILE A 22 19.84 -6.81 3.05
N TYR A 23 19.09 -5.77 3.39
CA TYR A 23 19.49 -4.75 4.35
C TYR A 23 19.12 -5.15 5.78
N ARG A 24 19.88 -4.61 6.74
CA ARG A 24 19.61 -4.79 8.16
C ARG A 24 19.87 -3.49 8.94
N LEU A 25 18.90 -3.09 9.77
CA LEU A 25 19.04 -2.08 10.82
C LEU A 25 18.33 -2.59 12.07
N ASN A 26 19.06 -2.69 13.19
CA ASN A 26 18.47 -3.17 14.43
C ASN A 26 17.74 -2.03 15.15
N PRO A 27 16.42 -2.12 15.36
CA PRO A 27 15.68 -1.10 16.09
C PRO A 27 16.12 -1.06 17.57
N LYS A 28 16.13 0.13 18.16
CA LYS A 28 16.34 0.27 19.60
C LYS A 28 15.15 -0.22 20.42
N ARG A 29 13.96 -0.22 19.82
CA ARG A 29 12.71 -0.65 20.45
C ARG A 29 11.72 -1.14 19.39
N VAL A 30 11.00 -2.20 19.72
CA VAL A 30 9.89 -2.75 18.92
C VAL A 30 8.60 -2.59 19.72
N GLU A 31 7.59 -1.98 19.12
CA GLU A 31 6.25 -1.79 19.68
C GLU A 31 5.24 -2.52 18.82
N ILE A 32 4.53 -3.51 19.37
CA ILE A 32 3.45 -4.19 18.66
C ILE A 32 2.14 -3.48 18.96
N VAL A 33 1.53 -2.86 17.92
CA VAL A 33 0.29 -2.10 18.03
C VAL A 33 -0.89 -2.93 17.53
N SER A 34 -2.02 -2.84 18.24
CA SER A 34 -3.23 -3.61 17.92
C SER A 34 -4.50 -2.75 17.83
N CYS A 35 -4.37 -1.44 18.03
CA CYS A 35 -5.46 -0.47 17.91
C CYS A 35 -4.90 0.94 17.69
N GLU A 36 -5.76 1.87 17.29
CA GLU A 36 -5.40 3.28 17.04
C GLU A 36 -4.79 3.97 18.26
N GLN A 37 -5.30 3.68 19.46
CA GLN A 37 -4.79 4.24 20.70
C GLN A 37 -3.32 3.84 20.95
N ASP A 38 -2.93 2.60 20.59
CA ASP A 38 -1.55 2.17 20.66
C ASP A 38 -0.66 2.99 19.71
N VAL A 39 -1.12 3.21 18.47
CA VAL A 39 -0.41 4.01 17.46
C VAL A 39 -0.21 5.43 17.94
N LYS A 40 -1.30 6.12 18.35
CA LYS A 40 -1.27 7.50 18.85
C LYS A 40 -0.34 7.65 20.07
N ARG A 41 -0.37 6.68 20.98
CA ARG A 41 0.53 6.67 22.15
C ARG A 41 2.00 6.60 21.73
N VAL A 42 2.36 5.70 20.81
CA VAL A 42 3.75 5.55 20.35
C VAL A 42 4.22 6.79 19.61
N LEU A 43 3.40 7.35 18.73
CA LEU A 43 3.72 8.59 18.02
C LEU A 43 3.98 9.75 18.99
N ALA A 44 3.08 9.99 19.95
CA ALA A 44 3.22 11.05 20.94
C ALA A 44 4.45 10.87 21.86
N GLU A 45 4.81 9.63 22.20
CA GLU A 45 6.02 9.33 22.97
C GLU A 45 7.28 9.59 22.13
N CYS A 46 7.27 9.23 20.85
CA CYS A 46 8.41 9.44 19.96
C CYS A 46 8.60 10.93 19.63
N GLU A 47 7.54 11.69 19.42
CA GLU A 47 7.58 13.14 19.27
C GLU A 47 8.25 13.81 20.47
N LYS A 48 7.79 13.51 21.70
CA LYS A 48 8.37 14.05 22.95
C LYS A 48 9.85 13.72 23.15
N THR A 49 10.30 12.60 22.59
CA THR A 49 11.69 12.12 22.78
C THR A 49 12.57 12.34 21.56
N GLY A 50 12.05 12.98 20.49
CA GLY A 50 12.77 13.23 19.24
C GLY A 50 13.20 11.94 18.51
N LYS A 51 12.43 10.84 18.65
CA LYS A 51 12.73 9.55 18.02
C LYS A 51 11.91 9.37 16.76
N SER A 52 12.53 8.86 15.70
CA SER A 52 11.82 8.45 14.50
C SER A 52 11.06 7.13 14.71
N VAL A 53 9.97 6.96 13.95
CA VAL A 53 9.15 5.75 13.93
C VAL A 53 9.12 5.19 12.51
N THR A 54 9.31 3.87 12.39
CA THR A 54 9.12 3.15 11.14
C THR A 54 8.02 2.11 11.31
N PHE A 55 7.06 2.09 10.40
CA PHE A 55 5.96 1.12 10.42
C PHE A 55 6.38 -0.17 9.72
N LYS A 56 5.99 -1.32 10.31
CA LYS A 56 6.20 -2.65 9.72
C LYS A 56 4.92 -3.46 9.76
N ALA A 57 4.39 -3.75 8.60
CA ALA A 57 3.22 -4.62 8.43
C ALA A 57 3.65 -6.09 8.24
N GLY A 58 3.73 -6.59 7.00
CA GLY A 58 4.19 -7.94 6.69
C GLY A 58 5.71 -8.08 6.56
N GLY A 59 6.45 -6.98 6.47
CA GLY A 59 7.90 -6.99 6.26
C GLY A 59 8.34 -7.55 4.91
N THR A 60 7.49 -7.43 3.89
CA THR A 60 7.72 -7.95 2.52
C THR A 60 8.45 -6.97 1.60
N SER A 61 8.91 -5.84 2.11
CA SER A 61 9.71 -4.84 1.39
C SER A 61 11.08 -5.39 1.02
N LEU A 62 11.60 -4.99 -0.15
CA LEU A 62 12.89 -5.47 -0.68
C LEU A 62 14.01 -4.44 -0.59
N SER A 63 13.71 -3.17 -0.28
CA SER A 63 14.66 -2.07 -0.32
C SER A 63 14.83 -1.35 1.03
N GLY A 64 14.50 -2.03 2.14
CA GLY A 64 14.72 -1.51 3.48
C GLY A 64 13.66 -0.53 4.00
N GLN A 65 12.48 -0.44 3.38
CA GLN A 65 11.43 0.50 3.79
C GLN A 65 10.89 0.23 5.21
N THR A 66 11.04 -0.98 5.71
CA THR A 66 10.48 -1.41 7.01
C THR A 66 11.54 -1.69 8.08
N ILE A 67 12.78 -1.24 7.88
CA ILE A 67 13.85 -1.36 8.88
C ILE A 67 14.25 0.00 9.45
N THR A 68 14.74 0.02 10.67
CA THR A 68 15.11 1.24 11.39
C THR A 68 16.13 0.95 12.49
N ASP A 69 16.89 1.94 12.86
CA ASP A 69 17.75 1.95 14.06
C ASP A 69 17.11 2.71 15.25
N SER A 70 15.82 3.09 15.14
CA SER A 70 15.08 3.85 16.16
C SER A 70 13.92 3.02 16.72
N VAL A 71 12.67 3.47 16.54
CA VAL A 71 11.47 2.75 17.00
C VAL A 71 10.79 2.06 15.85
N LEU A 72 10.69 0.73 15.94
CA LEU A 72 9.91 -0.08 15.01
C LEU A 72 8.50 -0.28 15.56
N MET A 73 7.50 0.17 14.83
CA MET A 73 6.09 -0.07 15.12
C MET A 73 5.58 -1.20 14.25
N GLU A 74 5.43 -2.39 14.83
CA GLU A 74 4.92 -3.57 14.14
C GLU A 74 3.40 -3.68 14.33
N ILE A 75 2.67 -3.88 13.25
CA ILE A 75 1.22 -3.98 13.26
C ILE A 75 0.81 -5.42 13.63
N SER A 76 -0.04 -5.57 14.66
CA SER A 76 -0.62 -6.88 15.01
C SER A 76 -1.58 -7.39 13.94
N PRO A 77 -1.65 -8.71 13.67
CA PRO A 77 -2.71 -9.30 12.85
C PRO A 77 -4.13 -9.02 13.38
N ASP A 78 -4.26 -8.85 14.70
CA ASP A 78 -5.54 -8.58 15.37
C ASP A 78 -5.97 -7.10 15.31
N TYR A 79 -5.29 -6.28 14.49
CA TYR A 79 -5.60 -4.86 14.37
C TYR A 79 -6.93 -4.65 13.65
N GLY A 80 -7.89 -4.02 14.30
CA GLY A 80 -9.16 -3.61 13.70
C GLY A 80 -10.14 -4.73 13.37
N LYS A 81 -11.16 -4.42 12.57
CA LYS A 81 -12.22 -5.35 12.16
C LYS A 81 -12.55 -5.19 10.68
N VAL A 82 -12.90 -6.30 10.03
CA VAL A 82 -13.39 -6.36 8.65
C VAL A 82 -14.85 -5.94 8.58
N LYS A 83 -15.21 -5.13 7.56
CA LYS A 83 -16.61 -4.80 7.21
C LYS A 83 -16.78 -4.97 5.71
N ILE A 84 -17.85 -5.64 5.27
CA ILE A 84 -18.12 -5.90 3.86
C ILE A 84 -19.57 -5.50 3.57
N SER A 85 -19.83 -4.84 2.41
CA SER A 85 -21.18 -4.54 1.93
C SER A 85 -21.96 -5.84 1.63
N GLY A 86 -23.29 -5.75 1.59
CA GLY A 86 -24.14 -6.94 1.39
C GLY A 86 -23.87 -7.69 0.08
N ASP A 87 -23.40 -6.99 -0.95
CA ASP A 87 -23.04 -7.54 -2.27
C ASP A 87 -21.53 -7.78 -2.44
N GLY A 88 -20.72 -7.46 -1.42
CA GLY A 88 -19.27 -7.57 -1.45
C GLY A 88 -18.55 -6.55 -2.32
N SER A 89 -19.25 -5.59 -2.95
CA SER A 89 -18.65 -4.59 -3.85
C SER A 89 -17.72 -3.62 -3.14
N LEU A 90 -18.02 -3.32 -1.87
CA LEU A 90 -17.19 -2.51 -0.99
C LEU A 90 -16.76 -3.33 0.22
N ALA A 91 -15.48 -3.26 0.56
CA ALA A 91 -14.93 -3.94 1.73
C ALA A 91 -13.89 -3.09 2.46
N LYS A 92 -14.14 -2.83 3.75
CA LYS A 92 -13.19 -2.15 4.64
C LYS A 92 -12.35 -3.18 5.38
N PHE A 93 -11.06 -3.10 5.17
CA PHE A 93 -10.07 -3.97 5.80
C PHE A 93 -9.13 -3.19 6.71
N PRO A 94 -8.84 -3.71 7.91
CA PRO A 94 -7.81 -3.16 8.77
C PRO A 94 -6.41 -3.42 8.17
N CYS A 95 -5.45 -2.55 8.49
CA CYS A 95 -4.09 -2.64 7.97
C CYS A 95 -3.33 -3.92 8.36
N GLY A 96 -3.78 -4.63 9.42
CA GLY A 96 -3.07 -5.76 10.01
C GLY A 96 -3.30 -7.12 9.33
N ILE A 97 -4.38 -7.30 8.56
CA ILE A 97 -4.65 -8.58 7.89
C ILE A 97 -3.88 -8.70 6.57
N THR A 98 -3.63 -9.94 6.15
CA THR A 98 -2.97 -10.18 4.85
C THR A 98 -3.94 -10.02 3.69
N GLY A 99 -3.41 -9.80 2.48
CA GLY A 99 -4.23 -9.76 1.28
C GLY A 99 -4.94 -11.09 1.00
N GLU A 100 -4.31 -12.21 1.34
CA GLU A 100 -4.93 -13.55 1.25
C GLU A 100 -6.11 -13.71 2.23
N GLU A 101 -5.98 -13.20 3.46
CA GLU A 101 -7.09 -13.19 4.42
C GLU A 101 -8.22 -12.30 3.93
N ALA A 102 -7.94 -11.13 3.37
CA ALA A 102 -8.94 -10.26 2.76
C ALA A 102 -9.68 -10.97 1.61
N ASN A 103 -8.96 -11.66 0.73
CA ASN A 103 -9.57 -12.46 -0.35
C ASN A 103 -10.42 -13.61 0.19
N ARG A 104 -10.02 -14.24 1.31
CA ARG A 104 -10.83 -15.28 1.97
C ARG A 104 -12.18 -14.73 2.45
N TRP A 105 -12.20 -13.49 2.97
CA TRP A 105 -13.43 -12.80 3.36
C TRP A 105 -14.32 -12.45 2.16
N LEU A 106 -13.73 -12.17 0.99
CA LEU A 106 -14.45 -11.79 -0.24
C LEU A 106 -14.96 -12.99 -1.06
N ARG A 107 -14.36 -14.16 -0.88
CA ARG A 107 -14.69 -15.39 -1.63
C ARG A 107 -16.19 -15.74 -1.61
N PRO A 108 -16.93 -15.64 -0.49
CA PRO A 108 -18.39 -15.92 -0.48
C PRO A 108 -19.21 -15.02 -1.40
N TYR A 109 -18.67 -13.86 -1.77
CA TYR A 109 -19.29 -12.89 -2.66
C TYR A 109 -18.85 -13.05 -4.13
N GLY A 110 -18.01 -14.04 -4.45
CA GLY A 110 -17.42 -14.19 -5.77
C GLY A 110 -16.51 -13.02 -6.14
N ARG A 111 -15.85 -12.41 -5.17
CA ARG A 111 -15.04 -11.20 -5.34
C ARG A 111 -13.65 -11.36 -4.70
N LYS A 112 -12.75 -10.46 -5.07
CA LYS A 112 -11.39 -10.37 -4.54
C LYS A 112 -10.90 -8.94 -4.49
N LEU A 113 -9.74 -8.73 -3.86
CA LEU A 113 -9.00 -7.46 -3.94
C LEU A 113 -8.50 -7.22 -5.37
N GLY A 114 -8.48 -5.95 -5.79
CA GLY A 114 -7.82 -5.54 -7.01
C GLY A 114 -6.30 -5.76 -6.95
N PRO A 115 -5.58 -5.16 -5.99
CA PRO A 115 -4.15 -5.37 -5.85
C PRO A 115 -3.83 -6.82 -5.44
N SER A 116 -2.94 -7.47 -6.21
CA SER A 116 -2.56 -8.87 -6.01
C SER A 116 -1.04 -9.06 -6.13
N PRO A 117 -0.24 -8.54 -5.16
CA PRO A 117 1.19 -8.74 -5.19
C PRO A 117 1.56 -10.23 -5.05
N ALA A 118 2.73 -10.64 -5.57
CA ALA A 118 3.24 -12.00 -5.41
C ALA A 118 3.34 -12.42 -3.92
N SER A 119 3.60 -11.46 -3.05
CA SER A 119 3.65 -11.64 -1.59
C SER A 119 2.28 -11.61 -0.89
N ILE A 120 1.15 -11.70 -1.59
CA ILE A 120 -0.21 -11.50 -1.04
C ILE A 120 -0.51 -12.35 0.20
N LYS A 121 0.12 -13.52 0.33
CA LYS A 121 -0.01 -14.41 1.49
C LYS A 121 0.63 -13.85 2.76
N SER A 122 1.63 -12.97 2.62
CA SER A 122 2.41 -12.39 3.72
C SER A 122 2.25 -10.87 3.82
N ALA A 123 2.06 -10.19 2.69
CA ALA A 123 1.85 -8.75 2.63
C ALA A 123 0.51 -8.39 3.27
N ARG A 124 0.53 -7.40 4.17
CA ARG A 124 -0.67 -6.92 4.87
C ARG A 124 -1.25 -5.70 4.19
N ILE A 125 -2.54 -5.46 4.36
CA ILE A 125 -3.30 -4.40 3.70
C ILE A 125 -2.61 -3.03 3.81
N GLY A 126 -2.17 -2.62 5.00
CA GLY A 126 -1.47 -1.35 5.17
C GLY A 126 -0.20 -1.23 4.32
N GLY A 127 0.58 -2.31 4.24
CA GLY A 127 1.80 -2.36 3.40
C GLY A 127 1.49 -2.42 1.90
N ILE A 128 0.45 -3.17 1.49
CA ILE A 128 0.01 -3.26 0.09
C ILE A 128 -0.35 -1.86 -0.43
N VAL A 129 -1.09 -1.07 0.37
CA VAL A 129 -1.49 0.28 0.00
C VAL A 129 -0.31 1.26 0.08
N ALA A 130 0.45 1.23 1.18
CA ALA A 130 1.60 2.11 1.35
C ALA A 130 2.68 1.96 0.27
N ASN A 131 2.78 0.78 -0.35
CA ASN A 131 3.68 0.52 -1.49
C ASN A 131 3.01 0.71 -2.86
N ASN A 132 1.68 0.83 -2.94
CA ASN A 132 0.90 0.72 -4.17
C ASN A 132 1.15 -0.62 -4.91
N SER A 133 1.29 -1.71 -4.16
CA SER A 133 1.55 -3.03 -4.71
C SER A 133 0.37 -3.51 -5.55
N SER A 134 0.59 -3.80 -6.82
CA SER A 134 -0.49 -4.23 -7.73
C SER A 134 -0.35 -5.68 -8.19
N GLY A 135 0.88 -6.21 -8.28
CA GLY A 135 1.15 -7.52 -8.87
C GLY A 135 1.12 -7.50 -10.40
N SER A 136 1.08 -8.69 -11.01
CA SER A 136 1.02 -8.88 -12.45
C SER A 136 -0.40 -8.81 -13.01
N SER A 137 -1.42 -8.99 -12.15
CA SER A 137 -2.82 -9.00 -12.57
C SER A 137 -3.34 -7.57 -12.80
N TYR A 138 -4.06 -7.36 -13.91
CA TYR A 138 -4.77 -6.12 -14.25
C TYR A 138 -3.91 -4.85 -14.42
N GLY A 139 -2.58 -4.95 -14.48
CA GLY A 139 -1.70 -3.80 -14.69
C GLY A 139 -1.92 -2.68 -13.66
N ILE A 140 -2.29 -1.48 -14.12
CA ILE A 140 -2.59 -0.33 -13.27
C ILE A 140 -4.07 -0.20 -12.90
N ILE A 141 -5.00 -0.85 -13.65
CA ILE A 141 -6.45 -0.62 -13.52
C ILE A 141 -6.97 -0.99 -12.13
N HIS A 142 -6.47 -2.08 -11.56
CA HIS A 142 -6.92 -2.61 -10.27
C HIS A 142 -5.83 -2.57 -9.19
N ASN A 143 -4.89 -1.61 -9.29
CA ASN A 143 -3.92 -1.37 -8.23
C ASN A 143 -4.60 -0.74 -6.99
N SER A 144 -3.84 -0.51 -5.91
CA SER A 144 -4.37 0.12 -4.71
C SER A 144 -4.91 1.51 -4.99
N TYR A 145 -4.18 2.32 -5.77
CA TYR A 145 -4.56 3.69 -6.10
C TYR A 145 -5.95 3.79 -6.76
N ASN A 146 -6.26 2.90 -7.71
CA ASN A 146 -7.50 2.94 -8.48
C ASN A 146 -8.66 2.17 -7.82
N THR A 147 -8.42 1.45 -6.73
CA THR A 147 -9.46 0.64 -6.06
C THR A 147 -9.79 1.09 -4.65
N ILE A 148 -9.04 2.01 -4.06
CA ILE A 148 -9.41 2.58 -2.77
C ILE A 148 -10.59 3.53 -2.90
N ARG A 149 -11.53 3.44 -1.94
CA ARG A 149 -12.69 4.32 -1.82
C ARG A 149 -12.56 5.27 -0.66
N ASP A 150 -12.10 4.77 0.47
CA ASP A 150 -11.93 5.51 1.71
C ASP A 150 -10.77 4.96 2.53
N MET A 151 -10.24 5.78 3.42
CA MET A 151 -9.11 5.43 4.28
C MET A 151 -9.26 6.05 5.68
N GLU A 152 -8.83 5.32 6.71
CA GLU A 152 -8.58 5.84 8.05
C GLU A 152 -7.08 6.06 8.22
N ILE A 153 -6.68 7.28 8.56
CA ILE A 153 -5.29 7.73 8.64
C ILE A 153 -5.01 8.29 10.03
N ILE A 154 -3.84 8.00 10.58
CA ILE A 154 -3.30 8.66 11.78
C ILE A 154 -2.02 9.37 11.37
N PHE A 155 -1.99 10.69 11.53
CA PHE A 155 -0.83 11.53 11.20
C PHE A 155 0.21 11.53 12.33
N ALA A 156 1.39 12.07 12.05
CA ALA A 156 2.52 12.06 12.99
C ALA A 156 2.19 12.76 14.32
N ASP A 157 1.37 13.79 14.32
CA ASP A 157 0.88 14.53 15.50
C ASP A 157 -0.27 13.82 16.24
N GLY A 158 -0.67 12.62 15.79
CA GLY A 158 -1.78 11.85 16.34
C GLY A 158 -3.16 12.25 15.84
N ALA A 159 -3.28 13.22 14.93
CA ALA A 159 -4.54 13.56 14.30
C ALA A 159 -5.10 12.36 13.54
N PHE A 160 -6.42 12.19 13.59
CA PHE A 160 -7.14 11.10 12.94
C PHE A 160 -8.04 11.64 11.83
N LEU A 161 -8.02 10.98 10.68
CA LEU A 161 -8.89 11.28 9.56
C LEU A 161 -9.52 9.98 9.04
N ASP A 162 -10.85 9.91 9.07
CA ASP A 162 -11.67 8.97 8.30
C ASP A 162 -12.25 9.71 7.10
N THR A 163 -11.77 9.41 5.90
CA THR A 163 -12.17 10.10 4.67
C THR A 163 -13.63 9.86 4.30
N SER A 164 -14.25 8.78 4.78
CA SER A 164 -15.67 8.48 4.57
C SER A 164 -16.60 9.31 5.46
N SER A 165 -16.08 9.88 6.54
CA SER A 165 -16.87 10.56 7.57
C SER A 165 -16.83 12.07 7.44
N LEU A 166 -17.95 12.70 7.12
CA LEU A 166 -18.08 14.17 7.07
C LEU A 166 -17.74 14.83 8.43
N ALA A 167 -18.04 14.17 9.54
CA ALA A 167 -17.68 14.66 10.87
C ALA A 167 -16.16 14.65 11.05
N SER A 168 -15.49 13.52 10.73
CA SER A 168 -14.04 13.41 10.80
C SER A 168 -13.32 14.40 9.88
N ARG A 169 -13.79 14.57 8.65
CA ARG A 169 -13.27 15.59 7.71
C ARG A 169 -13.37 16.99 8.29
N ARG A 170 -14.51 17.33 8.93
CA ARG A 170 -14.72 18.63 9.58
C ARG A 170 -13.79 18.84 10.76
N ASP A 171 -13.66 17.85 11.63
CA ASP A 171 -12.77 17.92 12.80
C ASP A 171 -11.30 18.06 12.38
N PHE A 172 -10.90 17.31 11.36
CA PHE A 172 -9.56 17.42 10.77
C PHE A 172 -9.30 18.80 10.16
N MET A 173 -10.27 19.37 9.44
CA MET A 173 -10.14 20.70 8.86
C MET A 173 -9.92 21.78 9.92
N GLN A 174 -10.57 21.69 11.09
CA GLN A 174 -10.41 22.69 12.17
C GLN A 174 -8.97 22.81 12.65
N THR A 175 -8.21 21.72 12.62
CA THR A 175 -6.83 21.67 13.13
C THR A 175 -5.79 21.68 12.01
N HIS A 176 -6.16 21.28 10.78
CA HIS A 176 -5.25 21.07 9.66
C HIS A 176 -5.61 21.86 8.40
N ILE A 177 -6.37 22.98 8.55
CA ILE A 177 -6.75 23.81 7.40
C ILE A 177 -5.54 24.24 6.56
N GLY A 178 -4.42 24.62 7.21
CA GLY A 178 -3.21 25.02 6.51
C GLY A 178 -2.55 23.91 5.69
N LEU A 179 -2.73 22.64 6.06
CA LEU A 179 -2.29 21.49 5.24
C LEU A 179 -3.17 21.37 3.99
N LEU A 180 -4.50 21.43 4.17
CA LEU A 180 -5.45 21.32 3.06
C LEU A 180 -5.27 22.47 2.06
N GLU A 181 -5.07 23.70 2.54
CA GLU A 181 -4.77 24.85 1.70
C GLU A 181 -3.47 24.68 0.91
N LYS A 182 -2.41 24.17 1.54
CA LYS A 182 -1.15 23.89 0.84
C LYS A 182 -1.30 22.83 -0.26
N LEU A 183 -2.08 21.78 -0.02
CA LEU A 183 -2.39 20.79 -1.05
C LEU A 183 -3.10 21.43 -2.25
N MET A 184 -4.10 22.28 -1.99
CA MET A 184 -4.84 22.95 -3.07
C MET A 184 -3.98 23.98 -3.81
N ASN A 185 -3.14 24.71 -3.12
CA ASN A 185 -2.19 25.63 -3.75
C ASN A 185 -1.19 24.89 -4.63
N PHE A 186 -0.64 23.77 -4.15
CA PHE A 186 0.27 22.94 -4.94
C PHE A 186 -0.42 22.34 -6.16
N ARG A 187 -1.68 21.93 -6.03
CA ARG A 187 -2.50 21.52 -7.18
C ARG A 187 -2.61 22.65 -8.22
N LEU A 188 -2.87 23.88 -7.80
CA LEU A 188 -2.94 25.02 -8.71
C LEU A 188 -1.59 25.29 -9.39
N GLU A 189 -0.47 25.16 -8.68
CA GLU A 189 0.88 25.29 -9.25
C GLU A 189 1.11 24.27 -10.37
N ILE A 190 0.69 23.01 -10.16
CA ILE A 190 0.80 21.96 -11.18
C ILE A 190 -0.04 22.31 -12.40
N LEU A 191 -1.32 22.69 -12.22
CA LEU A 191 -2.24 23.03 -13.32
C LEU A 191 -1.82 24.29 -14.10
N LEU A 192 -1.07 25.19 -13.49
CA LEU A 192 -0.52 26.39 -14.15
C LEU A 192 0.83 26.12 -14.84
N ASN A 193 1.36 24.91 -14.73
CA ASN A 193 2.64 24.52 -15.33
C ASN A 193 2.45 23.32 -16.27
N PRO A 194 2.23 23.57 -17.59
CA PRO A 194 1.96 22.50 -18.56
C PRO A 194 3.07 21.44 -18.62
N ASP A 195 4.33 21.82 -18.46
CA ASP A 195 5.46 20.87 -18.50
C ASP A 195 5.40 19.92 -17.30
N MET A 196 4.98 20.39 -16.14
CA MET A 196 4.80 19.55 -14.93
C MET A 196 3.60 18.63 -15.08
N GLU A 197 2.49 19.13 -15.59
CA GLU A 197 1.28 18.36 -15.87
C GLU A 197 1.57 17.22 -16.85
N ASP A 198 2.19 17.50 -18.00
CA ASP A 198 2.56 16.50 -19.00
C ASP A 198 3.51 15.41 -18.44
N ARG A 199 4.46 15.81 -17.61
CA ARG A 199 5.37 14.85 -16.97
C ARG A 199 4.66 13.95 -15.96
N ILE A 200 3.70 14.45 -15.21
CA ILE A 200 2.88 13.66 -14.30
C ILE A 200 2.02 12.69 -15.11
N LEU A 201 1.28 13.16 -16.10
CA LEU A 201 0.42 12.32 -16.96
C LEU A 201 1.23 11.18 -17.59
N SER A 202 2.34 11.50 -18.26
CA SER A 202 3.20 10.50 -18.90
C SER A 202 3.80 9.48 -17.92
N LYS A 203 4.17 9.91 -16.70
CA LYS A 203 4.72 9.00 -15.70
C LYS A 203 3.70 7.95 -15.25
N TYR A 204 2.44 8.34 -15.08
CA TYR A 204 1.41 7.46 -14.51
C TYR A 204 0.60 6.70 -15.56
N GLU A 205 0.90 6.83 -16.85
CA GLU A 205 0.46 5.88 -17.89
C GLU A 205 1.01 4.47 -17.66
N LEU A 206 2.14 4.37 -16.97
CA LEU A 206 2.80 3.12 -16.63
C LEU A 206 2.63 2.79 -15.15
N LYS A 207 2.80 1.51 -14.83
CA LYS A 207 2.84 1.06 -13.43
C LYS A 207 3.93 1.82 -12.67
N ASN A 208 3.55 2.46 -11.58
CA ASN A 208 4.47 3.20 -10.71
C ASN A 208 4.29 2.78 -9.25
N THR A 209 5.38 2.35 -8.63
CA THR A 209 5.48 2.00 -7.21
C THR A 209 6.61 2.78 -6.51
N CYS A 210 7.07 3.88 -7.13
CA CYS A 210 8.15 4.71 -6.61
C CYS A 210 7.68 6.13 -6.36
N GLY A 211 7.82 6.58 -5.12
CA GLY A 211 7.45 7.92 -4.69
C GLY A 211 5.94 8.12 -4.53
N TYR A 212 5.56 9.34 -4.18
CA TYR A 212 4.18 9.71 -3.91
C TYR A 212 3.33 9.73 -5.18
N GLY A 213 2.04 9.44 -5.04
CA GLY A 213 1.05 9.48 -6.12
C GLY A 213 0.75 10.90 -6.57
N MET A 214 1.66 11.54 -7.30
CA MET A 214 1.53 12.94 -7.76
C MET A 214 0.37 13.14 -8.72
N ASN A 215 -0.06 12.10 -9.42
CA ASN A 215 -1.26 12.14 -10.26
C ASN A 215 -2.54 12.46 -9.45
N SER A 216 -2.54 12.26 -8.13
CA SER A 216 -3.67 12.63 -7.27
C SER A 216 -4.06 14.11 -7.37
N PHE A 217 -3.10 14.99 -7.66
CA PHE A 217 -3.35 16.40 -7.88
C PHE A 217 -4.06 16.73 -9.21
N LEU A 218 -3.98 15.81 -10.17
CA LEU A 218 -4.69 15.93 -11.46
C LEU A 218 -6.02 15.17 -11.42
N ASP A 219 -6.04 13.98 -10.86
CA ASP A 219 -7.18 13.07 -10.84
C ASP A 219 -8.31 13.54 -9.91
N TYR A 220 -7.97 14.29 -8.84
CA TYR A 220 -8.92 14.70 -7.80
C TYR A 220 -8.95 16.21 -7.58
N THR A 221 -10.12 16.69 -7.13
CA THR A 221 -10.34 18.11 -6.80
C THR A 221 -10.63 18.35 -5.32
N ASP A 222 -11.05 17.30 -4.59
CA ASP A 222 -11.25 17.34 -3.14
C ASP A 222 -9.91 17.13 -2.43
N PRO A 223 -9.47 18.00 -1.51
CA PRO A 223 -8.19 17.86 -0.82
C PRO A 223 -8.08 16.58 0.02
N TYR A 224 -9.19 16.01 0.48
CA TYR A 224 -9.19 14.74 1.21
C TYR A 224 -8.93 13.56 0.28
N ASP A 225 -9.47 13.59 -0.93
CA ASP A 225 -9.20 12.56 -1.94
C ASP A 225 -7.75 12.64 -2.43
N ILE A 226 -7.22 13.85 -2.63
CA ILE A 226 -5.80 14.07 -2.93
C ILE A 226 -4.93 13.49 -1.81
N LEU A 227 -5.23 13.84 -0.56
CA LEU A 227 -4.46 13.39 0.60
C LEU A 227 -4.50 11.87 0.75
N MET A 228 -5.68 11.26 0.60
CA MET A 228 -5.87 9.81 0.66
C MET A 228 -5.03 9.09 -0.41
N HIS A 229 -5.02 9.60 -1.63
CA HIS A 229 -4.27 8.99 -2.73
C HIS A 229 -2.76 9.27 -2.65
N LEU A 230 -2.32 10.34 -1.99
CA LEU A 230 -0.91 10.55 -1.63
C LEU A 230 -0.41 9.52 -0.59
N MET A 231 -1.30 9.00 0.27
CA MET A 231 -0.93 7.91 1.19
C MET A 231 -0.60 6.61 0.45
N VAL A 232 -1.15 6.42 -0.76
CA VAL A 232 -0.83 5.26 -1.62
C VAL A 232 0.54 5.45 -2.23
N GLY A 233 1.46 4.53 -1.95
CA GLY A 233 2.86 4.63 -2.37
C GLY A 233 3.73 5.50 -1.45
N SER A 234 3.20 5.96 -0.30
CA SER A 234 3.93 6.80 0.66
C SER A 234 4.97 6.06 1.50
N GLU A 235 4.97 4.75 1.48
CA GLU A 235 5.86 3.88 2.29
C GLU A 235 5.83 4.22 3.79
N GLY A 236 4.68 4.73 4.28
CA GLY A 236 4.49 5.12 5.68
C GLY A 236 5.12 6.45 6.08
N THR A 237 5.63 7.25 5.14
CA THR A 237 6.33 8.52 5.44
C THR A 237 5.36 9.69 5.70
N LEU A 238 4.12 9.60 5.23
CA LEU A 238 3.10 10.65 5.40
C LEU A 238 2.17 10.40 6.60
N GLY A 239 2.07 9.17 7.07
CA GLY A 239 1.21 8.79 8.17
C GLY A 239 1.00 7.28 8.26
N PHE A 240 0.23 6.87 9.25
CA PHE A 240 -0.14 5.49 9.50
C PHE A 240 -1.51 5.19 8.87
N ILE A 241 -1.58 4.19 8.00
CA ILE A 241 -2.83 3.70 7.40
C ILE A 241 -3.47 2.72 8.40
N SER A 242 -4.60 3.09 9.00
CA SER A 242 -5.32 2.29 10.00
C SER A 242 -6.25 1.27 9.35
N SER A 243 -7.04 1.71 8.39
CA SER A 243 -7.91 0.85 7.58
C SER A 243 -8.14 1.43 6.19
N VAL A 244 -8.54 0.59 5.25
CA VAL A 244 -8.82 0.97 3.86
C VAL A 244 -10.12 0.31 3.39
N THR A 245 -10.98 1.09 2.76
CA THR A 245 -12.15 0.60 2.03
C THR A 245 -11.80 0.47 0.57
N PHE A 246 -11.93 -0.74 0.03
CA PHE A 246 -11.69 -1.03 -1.38
C PHE A 246 -13.01 -1.20 -2.14
N GLU A 247 -13.01 -0.76 -3.38
CA GLU A 247 -13.85 -1.32 -4.42
C GLU A 247 -13.25 -2.66 -4.81
N THR A 248 -14.01 -3.73 -4.58
CA THR A 248 -13.55 -5.09 -4.86
C THR A 248 -13.80 -5.45 -6.31
N VAL A 249 -13.06 -6.41 -6.83
CA VAL A 249 -13.23 -6.86 -8.22
C VAL A 249 -13.84 -8.27 -8.28
N PRO A 250 -14.56 -8.62 -9.36
CA PRO A 250 -15.02 -9.99 -9.55
C PRO A 250 -13.85 -10.99 -9.52
N ASP A 251 -14.06 -12.14 -8.91
CA ASP A 251 -13.13 -13.27 -9.00
C ASP A 251 -13.67 -14.27 -10.00
N GLU A 252 -13.13 -14.22 -11.22
CA GLU A 252 -13.58 -15.09 -12.33
C GLU A 252 -13.42 -16.57 -11.94
N SER A 253 -14.50 -17.33 -12.07
CA SER A 253 -14.54 -18.76 -11.73
C SER A 253 -13.74 -19.62 -12.71
N LEU A 254 -13.65 -19.20 -13.97
CA LEU A 254 -12.91 -19.88 -15.02
C LEU A 254 -11.63 -19.10 -15.32
N LYS A 255 -10.50 -19.75 -15.19
CA LYS A 255 -9.17 -19.16 -15.43
C LYS A 255 -8.38 -20.09 -16.34
N ALA A 256 -7.67 -19.51 -17.29
CA ALA A 256 -6.73 -20.21 -18.17
C ALA A 256 -5.39 -19.49 -18.14
N SER A 257 -4.31 -20.24 -18.25
CA SER A 257 -2.96 -19.72 -18.39
C SER A 257 -2.32 -20.31 -19.64
N ALA A 258 -1.51 -19.51 -20.33
CA ALA A 258 -0.75 -19.94 -21.49
C ALA A 258 0.72 -19.54 -21.29
N LEU A 259 1.63 -20.45 -21.60
CA LEU A 259 3.06 -20.17 -21.71
C LEU A 259 3.39 -20.08 -23.20
N ILE A 260 3.92 -18.93 -23.63
CA ILE A 260 4.21 -18.63 -25.02
C ILE A 260 5.72 -18.42 -25.16
N TYR A 261 6.34 -19.15 -26.08
CA TYR A 261 7.76 -19.04 -26.36
C TYR A 261 7.98 -18.14 -27.59
N PHE A 262 8.95 -17.24 -27.47
CA PHE A 262 9.35 -16.35 -28.55
C PHE A 262 10.84 -16.54 -28.84
N PRO A 263 11.27 -16.43 -30.10
CA PRO A 263 12.68 -16.59 -30.49
C PRO A 263 13.56 -15.43 -30.04
N SER A 264 12.96 -14.27 -29.68
CA SER A 264 13.68 -13.11 -29.20
C SER A 264 12.83 -12.26 -28.26
N LEU A 265 13.50 -11.47 -27.40
CA LEU A 265 12.85 -10.50 -26.53
C LEU A 265 12.03 -9.46 -27.31
N ILE A 266 12.52 -9.04 -28.48
CA ILE A 266 11.82 -8.06 -29.34
C ILE A 266 10.47 -8.61 -29.80
N GLU A 267 10.41 -9.86 -30.19
CA GLU A 267 9.14 -10.48 -30.63
C GLU A 267 8.19 -10.72 -29.46
N ALA A 268 8.71 -11.09 -28.30
CA ALA A 268 7.90 -11.15 -27.08
C ALA A 268 7.29 -9.78 -26.74
N CYS A 269 8.06 -8.71 -26.83
CA CYS A 269 7.55 -7.35 -26.63
C CYS A 269 6.49 -6.95 -27.68
N ARG A 270 6.65 -7.35 -28.94
CA ARG A 270 5.65 -7.08 -29.99
C ARG A 270 4.31 -7.78 -29.74
N ALA A 271 4.31 -8.88 -29.00
CA ALA A 271 3.08 -9.59 -28.64
C ALA A 271 2.25 -8.86 -27.58
N ILE A 272 2.78 -7.82 -26.91
CA ILE A 272 2.07 -7.09 -25.85
C ILE A 272 0.80 -6.42 -26.42
N ASP A 273 0.87 -5.78 -27.58
CA ASP A 273 -0.27 -5.07 -28.15
C ASP A 273 -1.44 -6.01 -28.50
N PRO A 274 -1.25 -7.13 -29.20
CA PRO A 274 -2.30 -8.13 -29.38
C PRO A 274 -2.86 -8.68 -28.05
N LEU A 275 -2.00 -8.96 -27.08
CA LEU A 275 -2.42 -9.44 -25.75
C LEU A 275 -3.30 -8.41 -25.01
N ARG A 276 -2.97 -7.13 -25.09
CA ARG A 276 -3.81 -6.05 -24.52
C ARG A 276 -5.19 -6.02 -25.17
N GLN A 277 -5.29 -6.22 -26.50
CA GLN A 277 -6.57 -6.29 -27.20
C GLN A 277 -7.41 -7.51 -26.77
N CYS A 278 -6.77 -8.61 -26.41
CA CYS A 278 -7.42 -9.81 -25.88
C CYS A 278 -7.89 -9.66 -24.42
N LYS A 279 -7.65 -8.50 -23.77
CA LYS A 279 -8.02 -8.22 -22.37
C LYS A 279 -7.52 -9.30 -21.40
N VAL A 280 -6.28 -9.76 -21.59
CA VAL A 280 -5.66 -10.71 -20.67
C VAL A 280 -5.58 -10.11 -19.26
N SER A 281 -5.85 -10.90 -18.23
CA SER A 281 -5.83 -10.44 -16.84
C SER A 281 -4.42 -10.20 -16.31
N ALA A 282 -3.42 -10.92 -16.84
CA ALA A 282 -2.02 -10.79 -16.48
C ALA A 282 -1.13 -11.20 -17.65
N ALA A 283 0.02 -10.55 -17.79
CA ALA A 283 1.08 -10.95 -18.68
C ALA A 283 2.43 -10.70 -18.00
N GLU A 284 3.26 -11.73 -17.93
CA GLU A 284 4.62 -11.64 -17.40
C GLU A 284 5.61 -12.09 -18.47
N LEU A 285 6.72 -11.36 -18.56
CA LEU A 285 7.80 -11.68 -19.47
C LEU A 285 8.98 -12.23 -18.66
N MET A 286 9.46 -13.40 -19.03
CA MET A 286 10.67 -14.00 -18.50
C MET A 286 11.69 -14.10 -19.61
N ASP A 287 12.83 -13.46 -19.44
CA ASP A 287 13.94 -13.59 -20.37
C ASP A 287 14.79 -14.83 -20.07
N ARG A 288 15.71 -15.16 -20.99
CA ARG A 288 16.58 -16.31 -20.85
C ARG A 288 17.48 -16.22 -19.62
N ASN A 289 17.93 -15.03 -19.24
CA ASN A 289 18.82 -14.84 -18.09
C ASN A 289 18.06 -15.10 -16.79
N ALA A 290 16.80 -14.66 -16.70
CA ALA A 290 15.95 -14.97 -15.54
C ALA A 290 15.70 -16.49 -15.38
N LEU A 291 15.50 -17.21 -16.50
CA LEU A 291 15.33 -18.66 -16.49
C LEU A 291 16.63 -19.36 -16.05
N HIS A 292 17.78 -18.97 -16.60
CA HIS A 292 19.08 -19.53 -16.19
C HIS A 292 19.43 -19.27 -14.72
N ALA A 293 19.02 -18.12 -14.17
CA ALA A 293 19.30 -17.81 -12.76
C ALA A 293 18.63 -18.76 -11.75
N VAL A 294 17.62 -19.52 -12.18
CA VAL A 294 16.87 -20.46 -11.34
C VAL A 294 16.94 -21.91 -11.86
N GLU A 295 17.77 -22.18 -12.87
CA GLU A 295 17.84 -23.49 -13.54
C GLU A 295 18.27 -24.62 -12.57
N ASP A 296 19.11 -24.30 -11.59
CA ASP A 296 19.64 -25.24 -10.60
C ASP A 296 18.81 -25.29 -9.30
N GLU A 297 17.75 -24.47 -9.18
CA GLU A 297 16.90 -24.47 -8.00
C GLU A 297 15.89 -25.63 -8.06
N PRO A 298 15.77 -26.44 -7.01
CA PRO A 298 14.77 -27.51 -6.96
C PRO A 298 13.38 -26.90 -6.95
N GLY A 299 12.57 -27.22 -7.96
CA GLY A 299 11.19 -26.75 -8.15
C GLY A 299 10.18 -27.34 -7.18
#